data_c800bced10db7acb0470da3d94af8aab
#
_entry.id   c800bced10db7acb0470da3d94af8aab
#
_cell.length_a   1.000
_cell.length_b   1.000
_cell.length_c   1.000
_cell.angle_alpha   90.00
_cell.angle_beta   90.00
_cell.angle_gamma   90.00
#
_symmetry.space_group_name_H-M   'P 1'
#
loop_
_entity.id
_entity.type
_entity.pdbx_description
1 polymer ?
#
loop_
_entity_poly.entity_id
_entity_poly.type
_entity_poly.pdbx_seq_one_letter_code
_entity_poly.pdbx_strand_id
1 'polypeptide(L)'
;NSISYSFTEKGKWNTYNGRSIQNALSDVERDAQKRIIKYTEGEYDCIDSEEITYDSKTGWVSKIKHNGEGEDITTFTYDEKGYLVKKVCEGESWEMGAEEGEKFKDTTTYTYESFDEHGNWTARSAKSSDGRSWKETRRIQYYK
;
A
#
# COMPACT_ATOMS: atom_id res chain seq x y z
N ASN A 1 -13.07 4.96 -8.23
CA ASN A 1 -13.22 4.30 -6.93
C ASN A 1 -12.33 4.99 -5.92
N SER A 2 -12.89 5.47 -4.81
CA SER A 2 -12.13 6.05 -3.71
C SER A 2 -12.02 5.03 -2.58
N ILE A 3 -10.80 4.83 -2.08
CA ILE A 3 -10.54 4.03 -0.89
C ILE A 3 -10.38 5.01 0.27
N SER A 4 -11.08 4.76 1.38
CA SER A 4 -10.99 5.60 2.56
C SER A 4 -10.32 4.85 3.72
N TYR A 5 -9.43 5.55 4.40
CA TYR A 5 -8.79 5.08 5.63
C TYR A 5 -9.05 6.07 6.74
N SER A 6 -9.21 5.59 7.96
CA SER A 6 -9.16 6.47 9.13
C SER A 6 -8.15 5.98 10.14
N PHE A 7 -7.64 6.92 10.93
CA PHE A 7 -6.66 6.64 11.97
C PHE A 7 -7.15 7.24 13.30
N THR A 8 -6.78 6.61 14.41
CA THR A 8 -6.98 7.19 15.73
C THR A 8 -6.06 8.40 15.94
N GLU A 9 -6.31 9.22 16.96
CA GLU A 9 -5.45 10.33 17.38
C GLU A 9 -3.99 9.93 17.63
N LYS A 10 -3.74 8.66 17.92
CA LYS A 10 -2.40 8.08 18.11
C LYS A 10 -1.80 7.51 16.82
N GLY A 11 -2.37 7.84 15.64
CA GLY A 11 -1.92 7.35 14.35
C GLY A 11 -2.16 5.85 14.09
N LYS A 12 -2.95 5.20 14.92
CA LYS A 12 -3.30 3.80 14.74
C LYS A 12 -4.39 3.64 13.68
N TRP A 13 -4.17 2.80 12.70
CA TRP A 13 -5.15 2.51 11.66
C TRP A 13 -6.45 1.96 12.27
N ASN A 14 -7.56 2.59 11.99
CA ASN A 14 -8.85 2.35 12.64
C ASN A 14 -9.91 1.80 11.69
N THR A 15 -10.01 2.32 10.47
CA THR A 15 -10.99 1.86 9.49
C THR A 15 -10.40 1.70 8.10
N TYR A 16 -10.97 0.78 7.35
CA TYR A 16 -10.75 0.55 5.94
C TYR A 16 -12.10 0.58 5.23
N ASN A 17 -12.26 1.43 4.22
CA ASN A 17 -13.53 1.65 3.52
C ASN A 17 -14.73 1.87 4.44
N GLY A 18 -14.52 2.65 5.54
CA GLY A 18 -15.56 2.97 6.51
C GLY A 18 -15.94 1.84 7.46
N ARG A 19 -15.33 0.66 7.35
CA ARG A 19 -15.51 -0.44 8.29
C ARG A 19 -14.38 -0.45 9.32
N SER A 20 -14.69 -0.82 10.55
CA SER A 20 -13.65 -1.09 11.55
C SER A 20 -12.72 -2.18 11.04
N ILE A 21 -11.40 -2.02 11.25
CA ILE A 21 -10.41 -3.05 10.85
C ILE A 21 -10.75 -4.43 11.40
N GLN A 22 -11.26 -4.49 12.63
CA GLN A 22 -11.68 -5.74 13.25
C GLN A 22 -12.83 -6.44 12.51
N ASN A 23 -13.63 -5.67 11.74
CA ASN A 23 -14.76 -6.18 10.97
C ASN A 23 -14.46 -6.30 9.47
N ALA A 24 -13.38 -5.68 8.99
CA ALA A 24 -12.99 -5.68 7.59
C ALA A 24 -11.90 -6.70 7.27
N LEU A 25 -11.07 -7.01 8.27
CA LEU A 25 -9.92 -7.91 8.13
C LEU A 25 -10.02 -9.04 9.15
N SER A 26 -9.68 -10.24 8.75
CA SER A 26 -9.57 -11.43 9.62
C SER A 26 -8.11 -11.88 9.73
N ASP A 27 -7.84 -12.76 10.69
CA ASP A 27 -6.52 -13.35 10.92
C ASP A 27 -5.37 -12.33 11.00
N VAL A 28 -5.62 -11.21 11.69
CA VAL A 28 -4.66 -10.13 11.80
C VAL A 28 -3.52 -10.49 12.73
N GLU A 29 -2.32 -10.64 12.17
CA GLU A 29 -1.07 -10.82 12.91
C GLU A 29 -0.33 -9.50 13.05
N ARG A 30 0.34 -9.33 14.20
CA ARG A 30 1.10 -8.11 14.52
C ARG A 30 2.49 -8.44 15.03
N ASP A 31 3.45 -7.58 14.72
CA ASP A 31 4.79 -7.66 15.27
C ASP A 31 4.87 -7.15 16.72
N ALA A 32 6.08 -7.16 17.30
CA ALA A 32 6.34 -6.67 18.65
C ALA A 32 6.00 -5.18 18.84
N GLN A 33 6.03 -4.38 17.77
CA GLN A 33 5.66 -2.98 17.74
C GLN A 33 4.15 -2.75 17.52
N LYS A 34 3.35 -3.82 17.50
CA LYS A 34 1.90 -3.79 17.24
C LYS A 34 1.51 -3.39 15.80
N ARG A 35 2.45 -3.38 14.84
CA ARG A 35 2.18 -3.14 13.43
C ARG A 35 1.59 -4.41 12.80
N ILE A 36 0.68 -4.23 11.85
CA ILE A 36 0.09 -5.37 11.12
C ILE A 36 1.16 -5.93 10.16
N ILE A 37 1.45 -7.22 10.27
CA ILE A 37 2.38 -7.94 9.40
C ILE A 37 1.69 -8.96 8.50
N LYS A 38 0.45 -9.34 8.84
CA LYS A 38 -0.37 -10.23 8.02
C LYS A 38 -1.85 -10.02 8.31
N TYR A 39 -2.69 -10.19 7.31
CA TYR A 39 -4.13 -10.26 7.45
C TYR A 39 -4.77 -10.98 6.27
N THR A 40 -6.03 -11.39 6.44
CA THR A 40 -6.88 -11.90 5.38
C THR A 40 -8.07 -10.97 5.17
N GLU A 41 -8.52 -10.86 3.92
CA GLU A 41 -9.70 -10.11 3.51
C GLU A 41 -10.52 -10.97 2.55
N GLY A 42 -11.82 -10.90 2.65
CA GLY A 42 -12.73 -11.63 1.77
C GLY A 42 -13.70 -12.53 2.53
N GLU A 43 -14.59 -13.14 1.78
CA GLU A 43 -15.63 -14.03 2.30
C GLU A 43 -15.70 -15.30 1.44
N TYR A 44 -16.02 -16.43 2.07
CA TYR A 44 -16.18 -17.75 1.44
C TYR A 44 -14.93 -18.21 0.66
N ASP A 45 -15.05 -18.48 -0.62
CA ASP A 45 -13.99 -19.03 -1.46
C ASP A 45 -13.07 -17.95 -2.07
N CYS A 46 -13.35 -16.67 -1.81
CA CYS A 46 -12.58 -15.53 -2.30
C CYS A 46 -11.83 -14.87 -1.14
N ILE A 47 -10.87 -15.57 -0.56
CA ILE A 47 -10.05 -15.08 0.55
C ILE A 47 -8.68 -14.69 0.01
N ASP A 48 -8.35 -13.41 0.10
CA ASP A 48 -7.04 -12.87 -0.17
C ASP A 48 -6.25 -12.70 1.12
N SER A 49 -4.95 -12.88 1.08
CA SER A 49 -4.07 -12.60 2.21
C SER A 49 -2.96 -11.65 1.83
N GLU A 50 -2.59 -10.77 2.75
CA GLU A 50 -1.46 -9.87 2.62
C GLU A 50 -0.44 -10.07 3.73
N GLU A 51 0.83 -10.09 3.35
CA GLU A 51 1.98 -10.11 4.26
C GLU A 51 2.77 -8.81 4.08
N ILE A 52 3.00 -8.08 5.18
CA ILE A 52 3.63 -6.76 5.18
C ILE A 52 5.00 -6.85 5.84
N THR A 53 6.03 -6.37 5.13
CA THR A 53 7.38 -6.23 5.66
C THR A 53 7.70 -4.75 5.85
N TYR A 54 8.32 -4.42 6.96
CA TYR A 54 8.77 -3.06 7.29
C TYR A 54 10.29 -2.95 7.21
N ASP A 55 10.77 -1.82 6.71
CA ASP A 55 12.19 -1.49 6.75
C ASP A 55 12.65 -1.31 8.18
N SER A 56 13.78 -1.96 8.56
CA SER A 56 14.28 -1.97 9.94
C SER A 56 14.85 -0.63 10.39
N LYS A 57 15.27 0.23 9.47
CA LYS A 57 15.86 1.54 9.78
C LYS A 57 14.79 2.62 9.89
N THR A 58 13.86 2.65 8.96
CA THR A 58 12.84 3.72 8.85
C THR A 58 11.53 3.35 9.52
N GLY A 59 11.23 2.06 9.68
CA GLY A 59 9.93 1.57 10.14
C GLY A 59 8.81 1.67 9.09
N TRP A 60 9.12 2.06 7.86
CA TRP A 60 8.17 2.18 6.76
C TRP A 60 7.92 0.84 6.09
N VAL A 61 6.77 0.69 5.45
CA VAL A 61 6.47 -0.50 4.65
C VAL A 61 7.46 -0.59 3.50
N SER A 62 8.22 -1.69 3.44
CA SER A 62 9.19 -1.96 2.37
C SER A 62 8.67 -2.95 1.33
N LYS A 63 7.77 -3.85 1.73
CA LYS A 63 7.20 -4.86 0.85
C LYS A 63 5.82 -5.30 1.32
N ILE A 64 4.92 -5.52 0.35
CA ILE A 64 3.64 -6.20 0.55
C ILE A 64 3.59 -7.38 -0.41
N LYS A 65 3.35 -8.58 0.12
CA LYS A 65 3.08 -9.77 -0.66
C LYS A 65 1.58 -10.05 -0.59
N HIS A 66 0.94 -10.08 -1.75
CA HIS A 66 -0.48 -10.42 -1.90
C HIS A 66 -0.62 -11.84 -2.44
N ASN A 67 -1.49 -12.63 -1.84
CA ASN A 67 -1.85 -13.96 -2.28
C ASN A 67 -3.38 -14.04 -2.38
N GLY A 68 -3.89 -14.26 -3.57
CA GLY A 68 -5.30 -14.40 -3.91
C GLY A 68 -5.47 -15.32 -5.10
N GLU A 69 -6.24 -14.89 -6.11
CA GLU A 69 -6.32 -15.63 -7.40
C GLU A 69 -5.00 -15.64 -8.17
N GLY A 70 -4.04 -14.82 -7.76
CA GLY A 70 -2.65 -14.79 -8.21
C GLY A 70 -1.74 -14.39 -7.04
N GLU A 71 -0.45 -14.39 -7.28
CA GLU A 71 0.55 -13.90 -6.33
C GLU A 71 1.25 -12.68 -6.91
N ASP A 72 1.28 -11.60 -6.15
CA ASP A 72 2.07 -10.42 -6.50
C ASP A 72 2.84 -9.87 -5.30
N ILE A 73 3.92 -9.17 -5.61
CA ILE A 73 4.77 -8.53 -4.63
C ILE A 73 4.93 -7.06 -5.02
N THR A 74 4.57 -6.17 -4.10
CA THR A 74 4.82 -4.74 -4.21
C THR A 74 5.99 -4.36 -3.30
N THR A 75 7.01 -3.73 -3.89
CA THR A 75 8.19 -3.22 -3.18
C THR A 75 8.18 -1.70 -3.20
N PHE A 76 8.51 -1.08 -2.07
CA PHE A 76 8.55 0.37 -1.87
C PHE A 76 9.98 0.82 -1.59
N THR A 77 10.43 1.87 -2.28
CA THR A 77 11.73 2.50 -2.07
C THR A 77 11.54 3.95 -1.65
N TYR A 78 12.23 4.35 -0.61
CA TYR A 78 12.18 5.70 -0.04
C TYR A 78 13.52 6.41 -0.22
N ASP A 79 13.49 7.73 -0.33
CA ASP A 79 14.69 8.55 -0.28
C ASP A 79 15.21 8.74 1.16
N GLU A 80 16.31 9.46 1.29
CA GLU A 80 16.94 9.72 2.60
C GLU A 80 16.04 10.52 3.57
N LYS A 81 15.05 11.24 3.04
CA LYS A 81 14.06 12.00 3.82
C LYS A 81 12.82 11.19 4.17
N GLY A 82 12.71 9.96 3.67
CA GLY A 82 11.58 9.08 3.90
C GLY A 82 10.42 9.27 2.94
N TYR A 83 10.61 9.98 1.81
CA TYR A 83 9.58 10.08 0.77
C TYR A 83 9.64 8.89 -0.17
N LEU A 84 8.48 8.33 -0.50
CA LEU A 84 8.36 7.24 -1.46
C LEU A 84 8.77 7.70 -2.86
N VAL A 85 9.86 7.19 -3.38
CA VAL A 85 10.36 7.56 -4.72
C VAL A 85 10.08 6.51 -5.78
N LYS A 86 9.85 5.25 -5.39
CA LYS A 86 9.60 4.17 -6.32
C LYS A 86 8.71 3.10 -5.71
N LYS A 87 7.78 2.60 -6.51
CA LYS A 87 6.96 1.42 -6.22
C LYS A 87 7.10 0.45 -7.39
N VAL A 88 7.38 -0.82 -7.10
CA VAL A 88 7.41 -1.90 -8.09
C VAL A 88 6.41 -2.96 -7.68
N CYS A 89 5.47 -3.26 -8.56
CA CYS A 89 4.54 -4.38 -8.42
C CYS A 89 4.88 -5.42 -9.47
N GLU A 90 5.17 -6.63 -9.06
CA GLU A 90 5.48 -7.75 -9.96
C GLU A 90 4.79 -9.02 -9.49
N GLY A 91 4.34 -9.81 -10.44
CA GLY A 91 3.61 -11.02 -10.13
C GLY A 91 3.18 -11.78 -11.36
N GLU A 92 2.18 -12.59 -11.17
CA GLU A 92 1.59 -13.43 -12.20
C GLU A 92 0.07 -13.27 -12.16
N SER A 93 -0.52 -12.89 -13.28
CA SER A 93 -1.97 -12.79 -13.46
C SER A 93 -2.50 -14.02 -14.19
N TRP A 94 -3.67 -14.49 -13.78
CA TRP A 94 -4.33 -15.64 -14.39
C TRP A 94 -5.61 -15.17 -15.08
N GLU A 95 -5.74 -15.45 -16.37
CA GLU A 95 -7.01 -15.31 -17.06
C GLU A 95 -7.80 -16.61 -16.95
N MET A 96 -9.13 -16.50 -16.89
CA MET A 96 -10.01 -17.67 -16.80
C MET A 96 -9.83 -18.58 -18.03
N GLY A 97 -9.38 -19.81 -17.80
CA GLY A 97 -9.10 -20.79 -18.86
C GLY A 97 -7.68 -20.75 -19.42
N ALA A 98 -6.79 -19.92 -18.89
CA ALA A 98 -5.38 -19.94 -19.24
C ALA A 98 -4.68 -21.17 -18.63
N GLU A 99 -3.77 -21.80 -19.39
CA GLU A 99 -2.94 -22.91 -18.92
C GLU A 99 -1.73 -22.43 -18.13
N GLU A 100 -1.27 -21.19 -18.37
CA GLU A 100 -0.15 -20.54 -17.69
C GLU A 100 -0.52 -19.10 -17.33
N GLY A 101 -0.02 -18.62 -16.19
CA GLY A 101 -0.17 -17.22 -15.79
C GLY A 101 0.73 -16.29 -16.60
N GLU A 102 0.29 -15.06 -16.83
CA GLU A 102 1.08 -14.02 -17.48
C GLU A 102 1.85 -13.22 -16.42
N LYS A 103 3.19 -13.20 -16.57
CA LYS A 103 4.06 -12.41 -15.68
C LYS A 103 3.97 -10.93 -16.01
N PHE A 104 3.83 -10.11 -15.01
CA PHE A 104 3.82 -8.65 -15.13
C PHE A 104 4.81 -7.99 -14.20
N LYS A 105 5.24 -6.80 -14.56
CA LYS A 105 6.06 -5.92 -13.72
C LYS A 105 5.77 -4.47 -14.03
N ASP A 106 5.13 -3.80 -13.07
CA ASP A 106 4.81 -2.38 -13.15
C ASP A 106 5.69 -1.59 -12.19
N THR A 107 6.31 -0.54 -12.72
CA THR A 107 7.12 0.37 -11.92
C THR A 107 6.51 1.76 -11.95
N THR A 108 6.29 2.34 -10.77
CA THR A 108 5.85 3.72 -10.61
C THR A 108 6.94 4.52 -9.91
N THR A 109 7.31 5.67 -10.47
CA THR A 109 8.24 6.63 -9.87
C THR A 109 7.51 7.90 -9.47
N TYR A 110 7.93 8.52 -8.38
CA TYR A 110 7.31 9.71 -7.80
C TYR A 110 8.29 10.86 -7.75
N THR A 111 7.83 12.06 -8.10
CA THR A 111 8.55 13.32 -7.98
C THR A 111 7.71 14.31 -7.19
N TYR A 112 8.27 14.86 -6.12
CA TYR A 112 7.56 15.74 -5.21
C TYR A 112 7.67 17.19 -5.66
N GLU A 113 6.54 17.90 -5.70
CA GLU A 113 6.44 19.26 -6.23
C GLU A 113 6.22 20.30 -5.13
N SER A 114 5.46 19.96 -4.09
CA SER A 114 5.17 20.89 -2.99
C SER A 114 5.00 20.19 -1.65
N PHE A 115 5.25 20.95 -0.59
CA PHE A 115 5.18 20.52 0.80
C PHE A 115 4.46 21.58 1.63
N ASP A 116 3.88 21.15 2.76
CA ASP A 116 3.35 22.07 3.76
C ASP A 116 4.44 22.55 4.74
N GLU A 117 4.04 23.37 5.71
CA GLU A 117 4.94 23.91 6.74
C GLU A 117 5.54 22.85 7.69
N HIS A 118 4.94 21.65 7.73
CA HIS A 118 5.42 20.51 8.53
C HIS A 118 6.32 19.55 7.74
N GLY A 119 6.60 19.86 6.45
CA GLY A 119 7.40 19.01 5.57
C GLY A 119 6.63 17.82 4.98
N ASN A 120 5.32 17.77 5.11
CA ASN A 120 4.50 16.77 4.45
C ASN A 120 4.22 17.19 3.01
N TRP A 121 4.39 16.26 2.07
CA TRP A 121 4.11 16.56 0.68
C TRP A 121 2.62 16.88 0.47
N THR A 122 2.34 17.84 -0.39
CA THR A 122 0.98 18.25 -0.77
C THR A 122 0.69 18.05 -2.25
N ALA A 123 1.73 18.00 -3.08
CA ALA A 123 1.61 17.61 -4.47
C ALA A 123 2.83 16.80 -4.93
N ARG A 124 2.57 15.78 -5.74
CA ARG A 124 3.58 14.98 -6.41
C ARG A 124 3.10 14.51 -7.77
N SER A 125 4.03 14.28 -8.68
CA SER A 125 3.80 13.63 -9.96
C SER A 125 4.20 12.16 -9.87
N ALA A 126 3.47 11.31 -10.57
CA ALA A 126 3.78 9.90 -10.71
C ALA A 126 3.87 9.51 -12.19
N LYS A 127 4.79 8.61 -12.49
CA LYS A 127 4.99 8.04 -13.82
C LYS A 127 5.12 6.54 -13.73
N SER A 128 4.28 5.83 -14.48
CA SER A 128 4.31 4.38 -14.60
C SER A 128 5.15 3.90 -15.79
N SER A 129 5.69 2.69 -15.68
CA SER A 129 6.47 2.04 -16.75
C SER A 129 5.67 1.76 -18.03
N ASP A 130 4.34 1.74 -17.96
CA ASP A 130 3.43 1.63 -19.10
C ASP A 130 3.20 2.97 -19.85
N GLY A 131 3.88 4.04 -19.44
CA GLY A 131 3.81 5.37 -20.04
C GLY A 131 2.74 6.28 -19.46
N ARG A 132 1.88 5.82 -18.56
CA ARG A 132 0.91 6.67 -17.86
C ARG A 132 1.61 7.62 -16.91
N SER A 133 1.11 8.85 -16.84
CA SER A 133 1.54 9.86 -15.90
C SER A 133 0.33 10.53 -15.26
N TRP A 134 0.42 10.85 -13.97
CA TRP A 134 -0.65 11.55 -13.26
C TRP A 134 -0.07 12.41 -12.16
N LYS A 135 -0.91 13.29 -11.64
CA LYS A 135 -0.58 14.15 -10.51
C LYS A 135 -1.45 13.75 -9.32
N GLU A 136 -0.83 13.69 -8.15
CA GLU A 136 -1.48 13.45 -6.89
C GLU A 136 -1.38 14.70 -6.02
N THR A 137 -2.51 15.10 -5.45
CA THR A 137 -2.57 16.19 -4.47
C THR A 137 -3.27 15.70 -3.22
N ARG A 138 -2.85 16.20 -2.07
CA ARG A 138 -3.52 15.93 -0.80
C ARG A 138 -3.62 17.18 0.05
N ARG A 139 -4.68 17.27 0.83
CA ARG A 139 -4.87 18.26 1.87
C ARG A 139 -4.75 17.59 3.22
N ILE A 140 -3.88 18.10 4.08
CA ILE A 140 -3.65 17.57 5.43
C ILE A 140 -4.29 18.54 6.41
N GLN A 141 -5.08 17.99 7.34
CA GLN A 141 -5.66 18.75 8.44
C GLN A 141 -5.03 18.27 9.73
N TYR A 142 -4.43 19.18 10.47
CA TYR A 142 -3.82 18.91 11.76
C TYR A 142 -4.82 19.21 12.88
N TYR A 143 -4.91 18.32 13.83
CA TYR A 143 -5.68 18.54 15.05
C TYR A 143 -4.81 19.30 16.05
N LYS A 144 -5.42 20.29 16.68
CA LYS A 144 -4.77 21.07 17.74
C LYS A 144 -4.89 20.35 19.09
#